data_4517152cf7e223e390238bddb98f1851
#
_entry.id   4517152cf7e223e390238bddb98f1851
#
_cell.length_a   1.000
_cell.length_b   1.000
_cell.length_c   1.000
_cell.angle_alpha   90.00
_cell.angle_beta   90.00
_cell.angle_gamma   90.00
#
_symmetry.space_group_name_H-M   'P 1'
#
loop_
_entity.id
_entity.type
_entity.pdbx_description
1 polymer ?
#
loop_
_entity_poly.entity_id
_entity_poly.type
_entity_poly.pdbx_seq_one_letter_code
_entity_poly.pdbx_strand_id
1 'polypeptide(L)'
;MKIAIVGPGIMPIPPTGWGAVEILIWDQKLALEELGHEVRIVNTASGIEILKEINEFRPDFVHVQYDDFVELCPYIQYPNAITSHFGYLEQPNKWDYYGPRVASKFAQIKPNIFCLSPGIKNVYEKEMGISSDQLFVTPNGVNVDKFKFDKLPLTEDMTKSIYLAKI
;
A
#
# COMPACT_ATOMS: atom_id res chain seq x y z
N MET A 1 -1.78 -10.44 -17.27
CA MET A 1 -1.00 -10.96 -16.14
C MET A 1 -1.94 -11.40 -15.02
N LYS A 2 -1.50 -12.37 -14.20
CA LYS A 2 -2.17 -12.73 -12.95
C LYS A 2 -1.52 -11.97 -11.80
N ILE A 3 -2.29 -11.19 -11.06
CA ILE A 3 -1.77 -10.33 -9.99
C ILE A 3 -2.46 -10.70 -8.68
N ALA A 4 -1.70 -11.02 -7.64
CA ALA A 4 -2.23 -11.16 -6.29
C ALA A 4 -2.00 -9.87 -5.51
N ILE A 5 -3.05 -9.34 -4.86
CA ILE A 5 -2.94 -8.19 -3.95
C ILE A 5 -3.22 -8.70 -2.54
N VAL A 6 -2.24 -8.53 -1.66
CA VAL A 6 -2.35 -8.96 -0.25
C VAL A 6 -2.77 -7.77 0.60
N GLY A 7 -3.97 -7.85 1.16
CA GLY A 7 -4.53 -6.86 2.07
C GLY A 7 -4.22 -7.13 3.54
N PRO A 8 -4.59 -6.19 4.45
CA PRO A 8 -4.28 -6.29 5.88
C PRO A 8 -4.92 -7.46 6.63
N GLY A 9 -6.02 -8.02 6.11
CA GLY A 9 -6.79 -9.07 6.80
C GLY A 9 -7.56 -8.58 8.03
N ILE A 10 -7.77 -7.26 8.14
CA ILE A 10 -8.42 -6.63 9.30
C ILE A 10 -9.90 -6.33 9.00
N MET A 11 -10.18 -5.81 7.83
CA MET A 11 -11.52 -5.44 7.38
C MET A 11 -11.85 -6.13 6.04
N PRO A 12 -13.13 -6.32 5.70
CA PRO A 12 -13.51 -6.90 4.41
C PRO A 12 -13.10 -6.00 3.25
N ILE A 13 -12.81 -6.61 2.09
CA ILE A 13 -12.55 -5.89 0.83
C ILE A 13 -13.56 -6.39 -0.21
N PRO A 14 -14.43 -5.53 -0.78
CA PRO A 14 -14.55 -4.09 -0.50
C PRO A 14 -15.07 -3.81 0.92
N PRO A 15 -14.67 -2.69 1.53
CA PRO A 15 -15.16 -2.35 2.86
C PRO A 15 -16.63 -1.87 2.79
N THR A 16 -17.41 -2.18 3.83
CA THR A 16 -18.81 -1.76 3.95
C THR A 16 -18.98 -0.34 4.53
N GLY A 17 -17.87 0.34 4.79
CA GLY A 17 -17.84 1.68 5.34
C GLY A 17 -16.45 2.29 5.22
N TRP A 18 -15.81 2.55 6.34
CA TRP A 18 -14.45 3.09 6.41
C TRP A 18 -13.41 2.00 6.23
N GLY A 19 -12.30 2.35 5.64
CA GLY A 19 -11.18 1.44 5.38
C GLY A 19 -10.34 1.99 4.23
N ALA A 20 -9.38 2.89 4.55
CA ALA A 20 -8.63 3.61 3.53
C ALA A 20 -7.79 2.67 2.64
N VAL A 21 -7.07 1.74 3.24
CA VAL A 21 -6.23 0.78 2.51
C VAL A 21 -7.10 -0.21 1.74
N GLU A 22 -8.19 -0.67 2.34
CA GLU A 22 -9.13 -1.61 1.73
C GLU A 22 -9.84 -0.99 0.51
N ILE A 23 -10.18 0.32 0.57
CA ILE A 23 -10.72 1.06 -0.58
C ILE A 23 -9.68 1.15 -1.70
N LEU A 24 -8.43 1.50 -1.37
CA LEU A 24 -7.35 1.56 -2.35
C LEU A 24 -7.10 0.21 -3.03
N ILE A 25 -7.08 -0.88 -2.27
CA ILE A 25 -6.93 -2.25 -2.79
C ILE A 25 -8.09 -2.59 -3.75
N TRP A 26 -9.31 -2.27 -3.35
CA TRP A 26 -10.47 -2.55 -4.19
C TRP A 26 -10.45 -1.75 -5.49
N ASP A 27 -10.17 -0.44 -5.43
CA ASP A 27 -10.10 0.41 -6.61
C ASP A 27 -8.93 -0.01 -7.53
N GLN A 28 -7.79 -0.39 -6.96
CA GLN A 28 -6.67 -0.93 -7.73
C GLN A 28 -7.04 -2.24 -8.44
N LYS A 29 -7.75 -3.15 -7.77
CA LYS A 29 -8.25 -4.38 -8.40
C LYS A 29 -9.10 -4.06 -9.62
N LEU A 30 -10.11 -3.19 -9.47
CA LEU A 30 -11.02 -2.84 -10.55
C LEU A 30 -10.26 -2.24 -11.75
N ALA A 31 -9.35 -1.29 -11.49
CA ALA A 31 -8.56 -0.65 -12.53
C ALA A 31 -7.63 -1.64 -13.28
N LEU A 32 -7.02 -2.58 -12.56
CA LEU A 32 -6.18 -3.62 -13.18
C LEU A 32 -7.01 -4.61 -14.01
N GLU A 33 -8.22 -4.94 -13.57
CA GLU A 33 -9.13 -5.80 -14.34
C GLU A 33 -9.62 -5.11 -15.62
N GLU A 34 -9.89 -3.81 -15.57
CA GLU A 34 -10.19 -3.00 -16.77
C GLU A 34 -9.04 -2.98 -17.79
N LEU A 35 -7.80 -3.08 -17.31
CA LEU A 35 -6.59 -3.22 -18.13
C LEU A 35 -6.37 -4.66 -18.64
N GLY A 36 -7.27 -5.59 -18.37
CA GLY A 36 -7.22 -6.97 -18.83
C GLY A 36 -6.34 -7.90 -18.00
N HIS A 37 -6.04 -7.55 -16.74
CA HIS A 37 -5.34 -8.43 -15.80
C HIS A 37 -6.33 -9.31 -15.03
N GLU A 38 -5.90 -10.52 -14.65
CA GLU A 38 -6.61 -11.36 -13.70
C GLU A 38 -6.14 -11.03 -12.29
N VAL A 39 -7.01 -10.51 -11.42
CA VAL A 39 -6.62 -10.02 -10.11
C VAL A 39 -7.30 -10.80 -8.99
N ARG A 40 -6.50 -11.30 -8.04
CA ARG A 40 -6.99 -11.93 -6.79
C ARG A 40 -6.57 -11.09 -5.59
N ILE A 41 -7.55 -10.78 -4.72
CA ILE A 41 -7.27 -10.21 -3.40
C ILE A 41 -7.14 -11.36 -2.41
N VAL A 42 -6.02 -11.38 -1.67
CA VAL A 42 -5.74 -12.26 -0.54
C VAL A 42 -5.83 -11.41 0.72
N ASN A 43 -6.89 -11.61 1.52
CA ASN A 43 -7.19 -10.72 2.64
C ASN A 43 -7.45 -11.52 3.93
N THR A 44 -6.39 -12.05 4.50
CA THR A 44 -6.37 -12.76 5.77
C THR A 44 -5.20 -12.28 6.63
N ALA A 45 -5.34 -12.34 7.96
CA ALA A 45 -4.26 -11.99 8.90
C ALA A 45 -3.23 -13.14 9.09
N SER A 46 -3.50 -14.33 8.54
CA SER A 46 -2.63 -15.48 8.67
C SER A 46 -1.58 -15.53 7.56
N GLY A 47 -0.30 -15.35 7.90
CA GLY A 47 0.79 -15.45 6.93
C GLY A 47 0.84 -16.82 6.21
N ILE A 48 0.48 -17.91 6.89
CA ILE A 48 0.43 -19.25 6.30
C ILE A 48 -0.67 -19.34 5.23
N GLU A 49 -1.85 -18.79 5.53
CA GLU A 49 -2.96 -18.76 4.57
C GLU A 49 -2.64 -17.84 3.38
N ILE A 50 -2.00 -16.69 3.61
CA ILE A 50 -1.54 -15.79 2.55
C ILE A 50 -0.64 -16.55 1.57
N LEU A 51 0.41 -17.20 2.06
CA LEU A 51 1.35 -17.96 1.21
C LEU A 51 0.66 -19.12 0.49
N LYS A 52 -0.28 -19.82 1.15
CA LYS A 52 -1.08 -20.89 0.54
C LYS A 52 -1.93 -20.36 -0.62
N GLU A 53 -2.72 -19.30 -0.41
CA GLU A 53 -3.59 -18.71 -1.43
C GLU A 53 -2.80 -18.16 -2.62
N ILE A 54 -1.64 -17.52 -2.36
CA ILE A 54 -0.73 -17.07 -3.41
C ILE A 54 -0.25 -18.27 -4.26
N ASN A 55 0.20 -19.35 -3.62
CA ASN A 55 0.70 -20.53 -4.32
C ASN A 55 -0.40 -21.27 -5.11
N GLU A 56 -1.63 -21.32 -4.62
CA GLU A 56 -2.78 -21.86 -5.34
C GLU A 56 -3.15 -21.00 -6.56
N PHE A 57 -3.05 -19.69 -6.45
CA PHE A 57 -3.37 -18.75 -7.54
C PHE A 57 -2.29 -18.73 -8.62
N ARG A 58 -1.01 -18.93 -8.28
CA ARG A 58 0.15 -18.86 -9.16
C ARG A 58 0.21 -17.54 -9.94
N PRO A 59 0.37 -16.40 -9.25
CA PRO A 59 0.43 -15.09 -9.89
C PRO A 59 1.73 -14.86 -10.65
N ASP A 60 1.71 -13.94 -11.60
CA ASP A 60 2.92 -13.40 -12.23
C ASP A 60 3.58 -12.34 -11.34
N PHE A 61 2.79 -11.68 -10.45
CA PHE A 61 3.26 -10.67 -9.53
C PHE A 61 2.41 -10.62 -8.25
N VAL A 62 3.05 -10.32 -7.12
CA VAL A 62 2.37 -10.13 -5.81
C VAL A 62 2.62 -8.73 -5.29
N HIS A 63 1.55 -8.00 -4.98
CA HIS A 63 1.60 -6.69 -4.34
C HIS A 63 1.12 -6.81 -2.89
N VAL A 64 2.04 -6.65 -1.94
CA VAL A 64 1.75 -6.65 -0.50
C VAL A 64 1.42 -5.22 -0.05
N GLN A 65 0.26 -5.00 0.56
CA GLN A 65 -0.19 -3.65 0.96
C GLN A 65 -0.38 -3.50 2.47
N TYR A 66 0.44 -4.21 3.24
CA TYR A 66 0.44 -4.11 4.70
C TYR A 66 1.84 -4.36 5.27
N ASP A 67 2.32 -3.44 6.10
CA ASP A 67 3.70 -3.41 6.57
C ASP A 67 4.12 -4.61 7.42
N ASP A 68 3.23 -5.11 8.27
CA ASP A 68 3.54 -6.28 9.10
C ASP A 68 3.83 -7.53 8.26
N PHE A 69 3.37 -7.56 7.01
CA PHE A 69 3.62 -8.65 6.09
C PHE A 69 4.95 -8.53 5.32
N VAL A 70 5.78 -7.53 5.63
CA VAL A 70 7.12 -7.44 5.06
C VAL A 70 7.94 -8.71 5.32
N GLU A 71 7.71 -9.36 6.46
CA GLU A 71 8.37 -10.63 6.81
C GLU A 71 7.99 -11.80 5.90
N LEU A 72 6.88 -11.70 5.16
CA LEU A 72 6.47 -12.72 4.20
C LEU A 72 7.16 -12.56 2.83
N CYS A 73 7.64 -11.35 2.49
CA CYS A 73 8.21 -11.08 1.18
C CYS A 73 9.31 -12.06 0.76
N PRO A 74 10.25 -12.49 1.63
CA PRO A 74 11.28 -13.49 1.29
C PRO A 74 10.74 -14.90 1.02
N TYR A 75 9.53 -15.22 1.50
CA TYR A 75 8.90 -16.55 1.33
C TYR A 75 7.97 -16.62 0.13
N ILE A 76 7.64 -15.48 -0.48
CA ILE A 76 6.83 -15.40 -1.71
C ILE A 76 7.71 -15.78 -2.89
N GLN A 77 7.41 -16.90 -3.54
CA GLN A 77 8.20 -17.46 -4.65
C GLN A 77 8.01 -16.74 -6.00
N TYR A 78 7.20 -15.70 -6.02
CA TYR A 78 6.88 -14.90 -7.20
C TYR A 78 7.49 -13.51 -7.09
N PRO A 79 7.73 -12.79 -8.20
CA PRO A 79 8.08 -11.37 -8.16
C PRO A 79 7.12 -10.61 -7.26
N ASN A 80 7.65 -9.85 -6.30
CA ASN A 80 6.79 -9.15 -5.34
C ASN A 80 7.37 -7.78 -4.97
N ALA A 81 6.46 -6.90 -4.54
CA ALA A 81 6.79 -5.63 -3.92
C ALA A 81 5.78 -5.31 -2.80
N ILE A 82 6.20 -4.48 -1.86
CA ILE A 82 5.37 -4.03 -0.75
C ILE A 82 5.12 -2.52 -0.81
N THR A 83 3.94 -2.08 -0.40
CA THR A 83 3.62 -0.66 -0.15
C THR A 83 3.33 -0.46 1.33
N SER A 84 3.98 0.53 1.95
CA SER A 84 3.62 1.07 3.26
C SER A 84 2.65 2.23 3.07
N HIS A 85 1.49 2.17 3.72
CA HIS A 85 0.49 3.23 3.70
C HIS A 85 0.52 4.13 4.94
N PHE A 86 1.41 3.85 5.89
CA PHE A 86 1.44 4.52 7.18
C PHE A 86 2.69 5.40 7.34
N GLY A 87 2.52 6.56 7.97
CA GLY A 87 3.58 7.56 8.14
C GLY A 87 4.59 7.26 9.25
N TYR A 88 4.57 6.07 9.88
CA TYR A 88 5.51 5.76 10.97
C TYR A 88 6.95 5.51 10.50
N LEU A 89 7.15 5.24 9.21
CA LEU A 89 8.49 5.16 8.63
C LEU A 89 9.10 6.56 8.42
N GLU A 90 8.25 7.57 8.15
CA GLU A 90 8.66 8.97 8.00
C GLU A 90 8.85 9.66 9.37
N GLN A 91 8.10 9.25 10.37
CA GLN A 91 8.09 9.84 11.71
C GLN A 91 8.14 8.73 12.78
N PRO A 92 9.22 7.95 12.87
CA PRO A 92 9.28 6.78 13.75
C PRO A 92 9.07 7.14 15.23
N ASN A 93 9.52 8.32 15.67
CA ASN A 93 9.36 8.77 17.06
C ASN A 93 7.90 9.09 17.45
N LYS A 94 7.02 9.32 16.47
CA LYS A 94 5.59 9.57 16.71
C LYS A 94 4.82 8.29 17.06
N TRP A 95 5.33 7.14 16.66
CA TRP A 95 4.67 5.85 16.75
C TRP A 95 5.31 4.89 17.76
N ASP A 96 6.14 5.44 18.67
CA ASP A 96 6.82 4.73 19.75
C ASP A 96 7.40 3.36 19.33
N TYR A 97 6.86 2.28 19.92
CA TYR A 97 7.36 0.94 19.69
C TYR A 97 7.11 0.40 18.27
N TYR A 98 5.97 0.74 17.66
CA TYR A 98 5.56 0.14 16.38
C TYR A 98 6.41 0.62 15.20
N GLY A 99 6.65 1.92 15.11
CA GLY A 99 7.44 2.51 14.03
C GLY A 99 8.88 1.97 13.96
N PRO A 100 9.66 1.98 15.05
CA PRO A 100 11.01 1.41 15.07
C PRO A 100 11.05 -0.08 14.74
N ARG A 101 10.05 -0.86 15.19
CA ARG A 101 9.93 -2.29 14.90
C ARG A 101 9.75 -2.56 13.41
N VAL A 102 8.84 -1.84 12.77
CA VAL A 102 8.57 -1.99 11.33
C VAL A 102 9.77 -1.51 10.51
N ALA A 103 10.34 -0.36 10.83
CA ALA A 103 11.54 0.16 10.15
C ALA A 103 12.71 -0.83 10.22
N SER A 104 12.93 -1.45 11.37
CA SER A 104 13.95 -2.49 11.54
C SER A 104 13.74 -3.69 10.62
N LYS A 105 12.50 -4.16 10.46
CA LYS A 105 12.16 -5.26 9.54
C LYS A 105 12.43 -4.90 8.09
N PHE A 106 12.03 -3.71 7.65
CA PHE A 106 12.33 -3.22 6.30
C PHE A 106 13.83 -3.14 6.04
N ALA A 107 14.60 -2.61 7.00
CA ALA A 107 16.06 -2.50 6.90
C ALA A 107 16.77 -3.86 6.84
N GLN A 108 16.22 -4.89 7.51
CA GLN A 108 16.76 -6.25 7.50
C GLN A 108 16.43 -7.02 6.22
N ILE A 109 15.16 -6.94 5.78
CA ILE A 109 14.62 -7.75 4.68
C ILE A 109 14.96 -7.13 3.33
N LYS A 110 14.96 -5.80 3.25
CA LYS A 110 15.22 -5.03 2.02
C LYS A 110 14.37 -5.49 0.84
N PRO A 111 13.03 -5.44 0.95
CA PRO A 111 12.14 -5.87 -0.12
C PRO A 111 12.14 -4.88 -1.29
N ASN A 112 11.55 -5.25 -2.43
CA ASN A 112 11.13 -4.26 -3.42
C ASN A 112 9.97 -3.44 -2.88
N ILE A 113 9.98 -2.11 -3.07
CA ILE A 113 9.01 -1.20 -2.47
C ILE A 113 8.41 -0.26 -3.51
N PHE A 114 7.09 -0.19 -3.54
CA PHE A 114 6.37 0.91 -4.17
C PHE A 114 6.26 2.06 -3.17
N CYS A 115 7.04 3.11 -3.40
CA CYS A 115 7.12 4.28 -2.55
C CYS A 115 6.03 5.28 -2.94
N LEU A 116 5.23 5.75 -1.99
CA LEU A 116 4.12 6.66 -2.25
C LEU A 116 4.57 8.08 -2.65
N SER A 117 5.82 8.44 -2.37
CA SER A 117 6.41 9.72 -2.76
C SER A 117 7.93 9.64 -2.91
N PRO A 118 8.57 10.63 -3.59
CA PRO A 118 10.04 10.73 -3.62
C PRO A 118 10.64 10.93 -2.22
N GLY A 119 9.91 11.58 -1.30
CA GLY A 119 10.34 11.76 0.09
C GLY A 119 10.48 10.43 0.81
N ILE A 120 9.46 9.55 0.72
CA ILE A 120 9.50 8.23 1.34
C ILE A 120 10.56 7.33 0.71
N LYS A 121 10.79 7.43 -0.60
CA LYS A 121 11.90 6.74 -1.27
C LYS A 121 13.24 7.11 -0.64
N ASN A 122 13.48 8.39 -0.36
CA ASN A 122 14.70 8.85 0.30
C ASN A 122 14.88 8.27 1.71
N VAL A 123 13.79 8.11 2.47
CA VAL A 123 13.84 7.49 3.81
C VAL A 123 14.30 6.03 3.69
N TYR A 124 13.71 5.24 2.79
CA TYR A 124 14.13 3.85 2.58
C TYR A 124 15.59 3.73 2.14
N GLU A 125 16.02 4.60 1.22
CA GLU A 125 17.38 4.57 0.69
C GLU A 125 18.41 4.98 1.75
N LYS A 126 18.21 6.12 2.41
CA LYS A 126 19.21 6.73 3.31
C LYS A 126 19.20 6.16 4.71
N GLU A 127 18.02 5.88 5.27
CA GLU A 127 17.91 5.47 6.66
C GLU A 127 17.85 3.95 6.83
N MET A 128 17.34 3.23 5.81
CA MET A 128 17.22 1.77 5.87
C MET A 128 18.22 1.05 4.98
N GLY A 129 18.98 1.77 4.16
CA GLY A 129 20.02 1.20 3.31
C GLY A 129 19.45 0.25 2.22
N ILE A 130 18.23 0.53 1.73
CA ILE A 130 17.62 -0.23 0.63
C ILE A 130 18.11 0.35 -0.68
N SER A 131 18.50 -0.52 -1.62
CA SER A 131 19.05 -0.10 -2.91
C SER A 131 18.00 0.63 -3.77
N SER A 132 18.43 1.68 -4.47
CA SER A 132 17.54 2.54 -5.28
C SER A 132 16.83 1.79 -6.42
N ASP A 133 17.40 0.70 -6.90
CA ASP A 133 16.82 -0.19 -7.91
C ASP A 133 15.67 -1.06 -7.39
N GLN A 134 15.52 -1.16 -6.07
CA GLN A 134 14.40 -1.82 -5.39
C GLN A 134 13.27 -0.85 -5.04
N LEU A 135 13.42 0.46 -5.29
CA LEU A 135 12.54 1.52 -4.84
C LEU A 135 11.85 2.23 -6.02
N PHE A 136 10.56 2.02 -6.18
CA PHE A 136 9.76 2.54 -7.28
C PHE A 136 8.76 3.57 -6.77
N VAL A 137 8.84 4.82 -7.23
CA VAL A 137 7.88 5.87 -6.83
C VAL A 137 6.55 5.63 -7.54
N THR A 138 5.53 5.25 -6.78
CA THR A 138 4.19 4.92 -7.25
C THR A 138 3.16 5.52 -6.30
N PRO A 139 2.68 6.76 -6.56
CA PRO A 139 1.68 7.39 -5.71
C PRO A 139 0.34 6.63 -5.76
N ASN A 140 -0.43 6.74 -4.68
CA ASN A 140 -1.78 6.18 -4.66
C ASN A 140 -2.65 6.83 -5.74
N GLY A 141 -3.39 6.00 -6.47
CA GLY A 141 -4.42 6.44 -7.39
C GLY A 141 -5.69 6.85 -6.64
N VAL A 142 -6.53 7.64 -7.31
CA VAL A 142 -7.86 8.02 -6.83
C VAL A 142 -8.87 7.66 -7.91
N ASN A 143 -9.94 6.96 -7.52
CA ASN A 143 -11.05 6.70 -8.43
C ASN A 143 -11.87 7.98 -8.63
N VAL A 144 -11.59 8.66 -9.74
CA VAL A 144 -12.20 9.96 -10.06
C VAL A 144 -13.72 9.91 -10.25
N ASP A 145 -14.28 8.76 -10.59
CA ASP A 145 -15.73 8.59 -10.78
C ASP A 145 -16.51 8.67 -9.47
N LYS A 146 -15.83 8.40 -8.34
CA LYS A 146 -16.39 8.55 -6.99
C LYS A 146 -16.42 10.01 -6.52
N PHE A 147 -15.64 10.89 -7.13
CA PHE A 147 -15.51 12.30 -6.75
C PHE A 147 -16.13 13.20 -7.83
N LYS A 148 -17.45 13.18 -7.94
CA LYS A 148 -18.14 14.15 -8.78
C LYS A 148 -18.08 15.52 -8.12
N PHE A 149 -17.32 16.43 -8.72
CA PHE A 149 -17.38 17.84 -8.36
C PHE A 149 -18.70 18.42 -8.86
N ASP A 150 -19.70 18.49 -7.99
CA ASP A 150 -20.73 19.50 -8.19
C ASP A 150 -20.04 20.86 -8.05
N LYS A 151 -20.22 21.73 -9.06
CA LYS A 151 -19.68 23.09 -9.06
C LYS A 151 -20.43 23.93 -8.01
N LEU A 152 -20.26 23.62 -6.73
CA LEU A 152 -20.66 24.52 -5.67
C LEU A 152 -19.70 25.70 -5.67
N PRO A 153 -20.21 26.95 -5.70
CA PRO A 153 -19.33 28.10 -5.57
C PRO A 153 -18.57 27.97 -4.24
N LEU A 154 -17.24 27.97 -4.32
CA LEU A 154 -16.40 27.94 -3.13
C LEU A 154 -16.73 29.18 -2.28
N THR A 155 -17.24 28.96 -1.09
CA THR A 155 -17.37 30.04 -0.11
C THR A 155 -15.97 30.40 0.43
N GLU A 156 -15.81 31.61 0.96
CA GLU A 156 -14.54 32.05 1.57
C GLU A 156 -14.08 31.08 2.68
N ASP A 157 -15.00 30.51 3.45
CA ASP A 157 -14.70 29.55 4.50
C ASP A 157 -14.24 28.19 3.94
N MET A 158 -14.77 27.74 2.81
CA MET A 158 -14.32 26.52 2.14
C MET A 158 -12.90 26.71 1.57
N THR A 159 -12.57 27.89 1.08
CA THR A 159 -11.23 28.23 0.60
C THR A 159 -10.22 28.18 1.75
N LYS A 160 -10.56 28.68 2.93
CA LYS A 160 -9.73 28.61 4.15
C LYS A 160 -9.53 27.16 4.60
N SER A 161 -10.57 26.32 4.55
CA SER A 161 -10.49 24.89 4.91
C SER A 161 -9.57 24.11 3.98
N ILE A 162 -9.58 24.39 2.68
CA ILE A 162 -8.66 23.78 1.69
C ILE A 162 -7.21 24.21 1.95
N TYR A 163 -6.98 25.44 2.39
CA TYR A 163 -5.64 25.92 2.74
C TYR A 163 -5.07 25.21 3.98
N LEU A 164 -5.90 24.93 4.98
CA LEU A 164 -5.50 24.22 6.20
C LEU A 164 -5.21 22.73 5.95
N ALA A 165 -5.80 22.12 4.94
CA ALA A 165 -5.54 20.73 4.55
C ALA A 165 -4.22 20.56 3.75
N LYS A 166 -3.52 21.64 3.40
CA LYS A 166 -2.23 21.61 2.69
C LYS A 166 -1.00 21.69 3.59
N ILE A 167 -1.18 21.79 4.88
CA ILE A 167 -0.14 21.78 5.91
C ILE A 167 -0.07 20.38 6.52
#